data_a5b5982547c9dd8b57bd12dc997e705b
#
_entry.id   a5b5982547c9dd8b57bd12dc997e705b
#
_cell.length_a   1.000
_cell.length_b   1.000
_cell.length_c   1.000
_cell.angle_alpha   90.00
_cell.angle_beta   90.00
_cell.angle_gamma   90.00
#
_symmetry.space_group_name_H-M   'P 1'
#
loop_
_entity.id
_entity.type
_entity.pdbx_description
1 polymer ?
#
loop_
_entity_poly.entity_id
_entity_poly.type
_entity_poly.pdbx_seq_one_letter_code
_entity_poly.pdbx_strand_id
1 'polypeptide(L)'
;MIIIFVGPPGAGKGTQASLIAKKINIPHLSTGDILRDKLLDQDSLSSKLKNPMDSGNLVSDDILNEIVVNRLKLPDCQGGFILDGYPRTMSQKIFLIDFLESHDLSISKIINLSIDEKIIIERIKSRSNIENRLDDREEIIKTRMTKYLKETKPLFKYFRSKYPNDYHIVDGNQYIENIQDDIFKILKNDDLQP
;
A
#
# COMPACT_ATOMS: atom_id res chain seq x y z
N MET A 1 10.65 -4.85 -11.79
CA MET A 1 10.31 -5.43 -10.45
C MET A 1 9.04 -4.76 -9.92
N ILE A 2 8.01 -5.53 -9.52
CA ILE A 2 6.75 -5.00 -8.95
C ILE A 2 6.57 -5.53 -7.54
N ILE A 3 6.48 -4.62 -6.56
CA ILE A 3 6.35 -4.96 -5.14
C ILE A 3 5.04 -4.40 -4.61
N ILE A 4 4.27 -5.21 -3.88
CA ILE A 4 3.04 -4.78 -3.22
C ILE A 4 3.24 -4.81 -1.71
N PHE A 5 3.02 -3.67 -1.05
CA PHE A 5 2.99 -3.59 0.41
C PHE A 5 1.56 -3.73 0.93
N VAL A 6 1.33 -4.71 1.77
CA VAL A 6 0.05 -4.95 2.46
C VAL A 6 0.24 -4.94 3.98
N GLY A 7 -0.85 -4.77 4.71
CA GLY A 7 -0.83 -4.70 6.17
C GLY A 7 -1.78 -3.62 6.70
N PRO A 8 -2.04 -3.57 8.02
CA PRO A 8 -3.00 -2.65 8.61
C PRO A 8 -2.58 -1.18 8.50
N PRO A 9 -3.53 -0.24 8.67
CA PRO A 9 -3.19 1.17 8.90
C PRO A 9 -2.19 1.30 10.06
N GLY A 10 -1.21 2.19 9.95
CA GLY A 10 -0.20 2.37 11.00
C GLY A 10 0.94 1.35 11.01
N ALA A 11 0.94 0.32 10.16
CA ALA A 11 1.99 -0.71 10.13
C ALA A 11 3.37 -0.21 9.65
N GLY A 12 3.47 1.00 9.11
CA GLY A 12 4.74 1.54 8.59
C GLY A 12 4.99 1.24 7.11
N LYS A 13 3.98 0.76 6.37
CA LYS A 13 4.11 0.47 4.93
C LYS A 13 4.73 1.61 4.13
N GLY A 14 4.16 2.82 4.25
CA GLY A 14 4.64 3.98 3.51
C GLY A 14 6.09 4.33 3.81
N THR A 15 6.50 4.25 5.09
CA THR A 15 7.88 4.47 5.50
C THR A 15 8.81 3.47 4.85
N GLN A 16 8.51 2.17 4.96
CA GLN A 16 9.34 1.12 4.39
C GLN A 16 9.34 1.15 2.86
N ALA A 17 8.18 1.31 2.24
CA ALA A 17 8.05 1.43 0.78
C ALA A 17 8.88 2.60 0.22
N SER A 18 8.83 3.77 0.88
CA SER A 18 9.63 4.93 0.47
C SER A 18 11.14 4.70 0.60
N LEU A 19 11.58 4.08 1.71
CA LEU A 19 13.00 3.77 1.93
C LEU A 19 13.53 2.73 0.91
N ILE A 20 12.75 1.68 0.67
CA ILE A 20 13.08 0.64 -0.30
C ILE A 20 13.12 1.21 -1.72
N ALA A 21 12.08 1.97 -2.12
CA ALA A 21 11.97 2.58 -3.44
C ALA A 21 13.20 3.43 -3.78
N LYS A 22 13.65 4.26 -2.84
CA LYS A 22 14.87 5.07 -2.99
C LYS A 22 16.12 4.22 -3.20
N LYS A 23 16.24 3.10 -2.48
CA LYS A 23 17.44 2.25 -2.50
C LYS A 23 17.52 1.39 -3.76
N ILE A 24 16.40 0.94 -4.31
CA ILE A 24 16.36 0.16 -5.54
C ILE A 24 15.99 0.98 -6.78
N ASN A 25 15.84 2.31 -6.62
CA ASN A 25 15.60 3.29 -7.69
C ASN A 25 14.36 2.99 -8.53
N ILE A 26 13.23 2.68 -7.87
CA ILE A 26 11.90 2.56 -8.51
C ILE A 26 10.89 3.46 -7.80
N PRO A 27 9.80 3.90 -8.45
CA PRO A 27 8.81 4.78 -7.83
C PRO A 27 8.01 4.06 -6.73
N HIS A 28 7.75 4.80 -5.64
CA HIS A 28 6.79 4.43 -4.59
C HIS A 28 5.43 5.06 -4.91
N LEU A 29 4.43 4.23 -5.14
CA LEU A 29 3.07 4.63 -5.46
C LEU A 29 2.18 4.44 -4.24
N SER A 30 2.16 5.44 -3.37
CA SER A 30 1.25 5.50 -2.23
C SER A 30 -0.11 6.03 -2.71
N THR A 31 -1.12 5.17 -2.75
CA THR A 31 -2.48 5.60 -3.13
C THR A 31 -3.03 6.65 -2.18
N GLY A 32 -2.67 6.60 -0.90
CA GLY A 32 -3.06 7.62 0.06
C GLY A 32 -2.47 8.99 -0.27
N ASP A 33 -1.21 9.06 -0.69
CA ASP A 33 -0.56 10.32 -1.05
C ASP A 33 -1.10 10.83 -2.40
N ILE A 34 -1.22 9.97 -3.40
CA ILE A 34 -1.81 10.32 -4.70
C ILE A 34 -3.22 10.92 -4.53
N LEU A 35 -4.05 10.33 -3.67
CA LEU A 35 -5.39 10.84 -3.40
C LEU A 35 -5.36 12.19 -2.65
N ARG A 36 -4.43 12.37 -1.70
CA ARG A 36 -4.27 13.66 -1.00
C ARG A 36 -3.82 14.76 -1.95
N ASP A 37 -2.87 14.48 -2.86
CA ASP A 37 -2.44 15.42 -3.87
C ASP A 37 -3.61 15.82 -4.79
N LYS A 38 -4.43 14.83 -5.21
CA LYS A 38 -5.64 15.06 -6.00
C LYS A 38 -6.68 15.97 -5.31
N LEU A 39 -6.75 15.96 -3.98
CA LEU A 39 -7.63 16.89 -3.25
C LEU A 39 -7.22 18.37 -3.40
N LEU A 40 -5.94 18.63 -3.70
CA LEU A 40 -5.43 19.99 -3.91
C LEU A 40 -5.85 20.58 -5.26
N ASP A 41 -6.19 19.76 -6.23
CA ASP A 41 -6.60 20.19 -7.60
C ASP A 41 -7.95 20.95 -7.59
N GLN A 42 -8.77 20.79 -6.54
CA GLN A 42 -10.07 21.46 -6.32
C GLN A 42 -11.05 21.29 -7.51
N ASP A 43 -10.97 20.19 -8.23
CA ASP A 43 -11.81 19.85 -9.36
C ASP A 43 -13.04 19.00 -8.97
N SER A 44 -13.81 18.54 -9.95
CA SER A 44 -14.96 17.67 -9.71
C SER A 44 -14.58 16.30 -9.10
N LEU A 45 -13.36 15.82 -9.36
CA LEU A 45 -12.83 14.59 -8.81
C LEU A 45 -12.50 14.77 -7.33
N SER A 46 -11.83 15.87 -6.95
CA SER A 46 -11.52 16.21 -5.57
C SER A 46 -12.76 16.18 -4.68
N SER A 47 -13.90 16.69 -5.18
CA SER A 47 -15.16 16.66 -4.45
C SER A 47 -15.67 15.25 -4.16
N LYS A 48 -15.41 14.28 -5.06
CA LYS A 48 -15.79 12.87 -4.87
C LYS A 48 -14.83 12.12 -3.93
N LEU A 49 -13.58 12.56 -3.83
CA LEU A 49 -12.57 11.95 -2.98
C LEU A 49 -12.66 12.41 -1.53
N LYS A 50 -13.06 13.68 -1.29
CA LYS A 50 -13.02 14.32 0.02
C LYS A 50 -13.79 13.56 1.09
N ASN A 51 -15.08 13.32 0.88
CA ASN A 51 -15.94 12.67 1.87
C ASN A 51 -15.47 11.26 2.29
N PRO A 52 -15.15 10.33 1.37
CA PRO A 52 -14.58 9.04 1.76
C PRO A 52 -13.29 9.18 2.55
N MET A 53 -12.36 10.04 2.12
CA MET A 53 -11.07 10.20 2.78
C MET A 53 -11.21 10.79 4.18
N ASP A 54 -12.01 11.85 4.34
CA ASP A 54 -12.24 12.51 5.62
C ASP A 54 -12.93 11.61 6.65
N SER A 55 -13.73 10.64 6.18
CA SER A 55 -14.43 9.66 7.03
C SER A 55 -13.68 8.34 7.22
N GLY A 56 -12.49 8.18 6.63
CA GLY A 56 -11.70 6.94 6.69
C GLY A 56 -12.26 5.77 5.87
N ASN A 57 -13.24 6.04 5.00
CA ASN A 57 -13.78 5.08 4.07
C ASN A 57 -12.85 4.91 2.86
N LEU A 58 -13.06 3.84 2.09
CA LEU A 58 -12.39 3.65 0.82
C LEU A 58 -13.07 4.52 -0.26
N VAL A 59 -12.25 5.09 -1.13
CA VAL A 59 -12.71 5.70 -2.38
C VAL A 59 -13.28 4.60 -3.27
N SER A 60 -14.25 4.92 -4.14
CA SER A 60 -14.83 3.92 -5.05
C SER A 60 -13.75 3.25 -5.90
N ASP A 61 -13.91 1.94 -6.11
CA ASP A 61 -12.92 1.14 -6.83
C ASP A 61 -12.67 1.67 -8.25
N ASP A 62 -13.71 2.09 -8.96
CA ASP A 62 -13.60 2.61 -10.32
C ASP A 62 -12.70 3.85 -10.39
N ILE A 63 -12.92 4.82 -9.49
CA ILE A 63 -12.12 6.05 -9.43
C ILE A 63 -10.67 5.71 -9.07
N LEU A 64 -10.47 4.85 -8.08
CA LEU A 64 -9.11 4.51 -7.63
C LEU A 64 -8.35 3.70 -8.69
N ASN A 65 -9.02 2.77 -9.36
CA ASN A 65 -8.46 1.99 -10.45
C ASN A 65 -7.98 2.89 -11.60
N GLU A 66 -8.81 3.87 -12.01
CA GLU A 66 -8.43 4.84 -13.04
C GLU A 66 -7.19 5.66 -12.62
N ILE A 67 -7.17 6.19 -11.40
CA ILE A 67 -6.04 6.94 -10.87
C ILE A 67 -4.76 6.09 -10.87
N VAL A 68 -4.85 4.84 -10.39
CA VAL A 68 -3.71 3.92 -10.32
C VAL A 68 -3.19 3.61 -11.72
N VAL A 69 -4.06 3.26 -12.68
CA VAL A 69 -3.64 2.95 -14.05
C VAL A 69 -2.98 4.15 -14.73
N ASN A 70 -3.54 5.35 -14.56
CA ASN A 70 -2.94 6.55 -15.11
C ASN A 70 -1.54 6.80 -14.54
N ARG A 71 -1.31 6.49 -13.26
CA ARG A 71 0.00 6.59 -12.63
C ARG A 71 0.97 5.51 -13.11
N LEU A 72 0.51 4.27 -13.29
CA LEU A 72 1.31 3.14 -13.77
C LEU A 72 1.80 3.31 -15.21
N LYS A 73 1.09 4.07 -16.03
CA LYS A 73 1.46 4.35 -17.42
C LYS A 73 2.59 5.37 -17.57
N LEU A 74 3.01 6.05 -16.50
CA LEU A 74 4.08 7.03 -16.57
C LEU A 74 5.44 6.33 -16.81
N PRO A 75 6.38 7.00 -17.53
CA PRO A 75 7.66 6.40 -17.91
C PRO A 75 8.51 5.89 -16.74
N ASP A 76 8.42 6.52 -15.58
CA ASP A 76 9.16 6.12 -14.38
C ASP A 76 8.76 4.75 -13.81
N CYS A 77 7.57 4.25 -14.18
CA CYS A 77 7.07 2.94 -13.77
C CYS A 77 7.54 1.79 -14.69
N GLN A 78 8.17 2.07 -15.82
CA GLN A 78 8.59 1.04 -16.78
C GLN A 78 9.63 0.07 -16.20
N GLY A 79 10.52 0.55 -15.31
CA GLY A 79 11.52 -0.27 -14.63
C GLY A 79 10.99 -1.06 -13.44
N GLY A 80 9.74 -0.83 -13.06
CA GLY A 80 9.08 -1.40 -11.90
C GLY A 80 8.56 -0.32 -10.96
N PHE A 81 7.87 -0.75 -9.90
CA PHE A 81 7.26 0.17 -8.92
C PHE A 81 6.90 -0.57 -7.63
N ILE A 82 6.65 0.21 -6.58
CA ILE A 82 6.10 -0.26 -5.32
C ILE A 82 4.67 0.28 -5.17
N LEU A 83 3.69 -0.62 -5.00
CA LEU A 83 2.32 -0.25 -4.64
C LEU A 83 2.16 -0.27 -3.12
N ASP A 84 1.71 0.85 -2.54
CA ASP A 84 1.35 0.98 -1.14
C ASP A 84 -0.10 1.44 -1.00
N GLY A 85 -0.88 0.65 -0.28
CA GLY A 85 -2.29 0.93 -0.06
C GLY A 85 -3.23 0.55 -1.22
N TYR A 86 -2.75 -0.24 -2.17
CA TYR A 86 -3.53 -0.83 -3.26
C TYR A 86 -2.94 -2.21 -3.64
N PRO A 87 -3.80 -3.24 -3.88
CA PRO A 87 -5.26 -3.21 -3.76
C PRO A 87 -5.74 -3.32 -2.30
N ARG A 88 -6.95 -2.81 -2.01
CA ARG A 88 -7.62 -2.92 -0.71
C ARG A 88 -8.93 -3.69 -0.75
N THR A 89 -9.50 -3.95 -1.92
CA THR A 89 -10.74 -4.71 -2.14
C THR A 89 -10.51 -5.84 -3.13
N MET A 90 -11.42 -6.81 -3.16
CA MET A 90 -11.37 -7.91 -4.13
C MET A 90 -11.52 -7.40 -5.58
N SER A 91 -12.35 -6.38 -5.79
CA SER A 91 -12.53 -5.75 -7.11
C SER A 91 -11.23 -5.10 -7.57
N GLN A 92 -10.58 -4.30 -6.73
CA GLN A 92 -9.28 -3.70 -7.03
C GLN A 92 -8.21 -4.76 -7.33
N LYS A 93 -8.20 -5.87 -6.57
CA LYS A 93 -7.27 -6.98 -6.78
C LYS A 93 -7.48 -7.63 -8.15
N ILE A 94 -8.72 -7.92 -8.54
CA ILE A 94 -9.03 -8.49 -9.86
C ILE A 94 -8.53 -7.52 -10.94
N PHE A 95 -8.93 -6.27 -10.85
CA PHE A 95 -8.55 -5.24 -11.80
C PHE A 95 -7.01 -5.09 -11.94
N LEU A 96 -6.27 -5.08 -10.83
CA LEU A 96 -4.82 -4.98 -10.86
C LEU A 96 -4.19 -6.17 -11.58
N ILE A 97 -4.65 -7.39 -11.28
CA ILE A 97 -4.10 -8.60 -11.90
C ILE A 97 -4.37 -8.61 -13.40
N ASP A 98 -5.61 -8.33 -13.81
CA ASP A 98 -5.99 -8.26 -15.22
C ASP A 98 -5.18 -7.19 -15.97
N PHE A 99 -4.94 -6.03 -15.32
CA PHE A 99 -4.09 -4.98 -15.88
C PHE A 99 -2.65 -5.44 -16.05
N LEU A 100 -2.06 -6.07 -15.04
CA LEU A 100 -0.67 -6.54 -15.12
C LEU A 100 -0.52 -7.64 -16.18
N GLU A 101 -1.41 -8.63 -16.19
CA GLU A 101 -1.40 -9.71 -17.18
C GLU A 101 -1.56 -9.19 -18.62
N SER A 102 -2.43 -8.19 -18.84
CA SER A 102 -2.62 -7.59 -20.17
C SER A 102 -1.42 -6.77 -20.69
N HIS A 103 -0.44 -6.48 -19.79
CA HIS A 103 0.78 -5.75 -20.12
C HIS A 103 2.04 -6.62 -19.97
N ASP A 104 1.91 -7.95 -19.88
CA ASP A 104 3.00 -8.90 -19.66
C ASP A 104 3.83 -8.59 -18.40
N LEU A 105 3.17 -8.06 -17.37
CA LEU A 105 3.77 -7.73 -16.09
C LEU A 105 3.36 -8.75 -15.02
N SER A 106 4.27 -9.00 -14.07
CA SER A 106 4.00 -9.90 -12.94
C SER A 106 4.42 -9.28 -11.61
N ILE A 107 3.72 -9.67 -10.55
CA ILE A 107 4.08 -9.29 -9.19
C ILE A 107 5.34 -10.05 -8.81
N SER A 108 6.39 -9.32 -8.42
CA SER A 108 7.66 -9.90 -7.99
C SER A 108 7.63 -10.26 -6.51
N LYS A 109 7.12 -9.37 -5.64
CA LYS A 109 7.05 -9.60 -4.19
C LYS A 109 5.81 -8.95 -3.57
N ILE A 110 5.28 -9.62 -2.55
CA ILE A 110 4.21 -9.09 -1.70
C ILE A 110 4.72 -9.07 -0.26
N ILE A 111 4.90 -7.88 0.28
CA ILE A 111 5.40 -7.66 1.64
C ILE A 111 4.23 -7.34 2.55
N ASN A 112 3.91 -8.28 3.44
CA ASN A 112 2.88 -8.09 4.47
C ASN A 112 3.53 -7.67 5.78
N LEU A 113 3.41 -6.40 6.16
CA LEU A 113 3.82 -5.92 7.47
C LEU A 113 2.80 -6.34 8.52
N SER A 114 3.18 -7.30 9.37
CA SER A 114 2.39 -7.76 10.51
C SER A 114 2.78 -6.93 11.74
N ILE A 115 1.79 -6.46 12.50
CA ILE A 115 2.02 -5.59 13.66
C ILE A 115 0.93 -5.79 14.69
N ASP A 116 1.27 -5.64 15.96
CA ASP A 116 0.33 -5.71 17.08
C ASP A 116 -0.60 -4.50 17.12
N GLU A 117 -1.86 -4.74 17.43
CA GLU A 117 -2.90 -3.68 17.43
C GLU A 117 -2.57 -2.53 18.39
N LYS A 118 -1.96 -2.82 19.54
CA LYS A 118 -1.54 -1.80 20.52
C LYS A 118 -0.52 -0.83 19.90
N ILE A 119 0.44 -1.35 19.16
CA ILE A 119 1.49 -0.55 18.51
C ILE A 119 0.91 0.27 17.35
N ILE A 120 -0.09 -0.26 16.64
CA ILE A 120 -0.81 0.49 15.60
C ILE A 120 -1.35 1.81 16.14
N ILE A 121 -2.05 1.75 17.27
CA ILE A 121 -2.70 2.94 17.88
C ILE A 121 -1.64 3.98 18.27
N GLU A 122 -0.54 3.54 18.90
CA GLU A 122 0.56 4.41 19.30
C GLU A 122 1.20 5.10 18.10
N ARG A 123 1.50 4.33 17.04
CA ARG A 123 2.12 4.87 15.81
C ARG A 123 1.22 5.85 15.08
N ILE A 124 -0.08 5.59 15.00
CA ILE A 124 -1.02 6.52 14.35
C ILE A 124 -1.15 7.81 15.17
N LYS A 125 -1.22 7.74 16.50
CA LYS A 125 -1.21 8.92 17.36
C LYS A 125 0.07 9.75 17.19
N SER A 126 1.23 9.11 17.17
CA SER A 126 2.50 9.78 16.93
C SER A 126 2.55 10.46 15.56
N ARG A 127 2.09 9.77 14.51
CA ARG A 127 2.02 10.32 13.15
C ARG A 127 1.07 11.51 13.06
N SER A 128 -0.09 11.45 13.70
CA SER A 128 -1.06 12.55 13.73
C SER A 128 -0.43 13.85 14.24
N ASN A 129 0.45 13.77 15.24
CA ASN A 129 1.14 14.92 15.80
C ASN A 129 2.20 15.52 14.86
N ILE A 130 2.75 14.71 13.93
CA ILE A 130 3.84 15.14 13.03
C ILE A 130 3.28 15.60 11.68
N GLU A 131 2.34 14.84 11.12
CA GLU A 131 1.87 15.02 9.74
C GLU A 131 0.54 15.78 9.63
N ASN A 132 -0.12 16.11 10.76
CA ASN A 132 -1.41 16.79 10.81
C ASN A 132 -2.49 16.17 9.89
N ARG A 133 -2.48 14.83 9.75
CA ARG A 133 -3.44 14.12 8.91
C ARG A 133 -4.82 14.11 9.55
N LEU A 134 -5.82 14.58 8.81
CA LEU A 134 -7.21 14.60 9.27
C LEU A 134 -7.78 13.19 9.47
N ASP A 135 -7.28 12.20 8.70
CA ASP A 135 -7.70 10.80 8.74
C ASP A 135 -7.02 9.98 9.88
N ASP A 136 -6.24 10.62 10.75
CA ASP A 136 -5.63 10.00 11.93
C ASP A 136 -6.34 10.33 13.25
N ARG A 137 -7.55 10.88 13.20
CA ARG A 137 -8.42 11.05 14.38
C ARG A 137 -8.92 9.69 14.86
N GLU A 138 -9.12 9.53 16.17
CA GLU A 138 -9.44 8.23 16.79
C GLU A 138 -10.68 7.55 16.19
N GLU A 139 -11.75 8.32 15.93
CA GLU A 139 -12.97 7.79 15.31
C GLU A 139 -12.73 7.27 13.90
N ILE A 140 -11.89 7.99 13.13
CA ILE A 140 -11.53 7.63 11.76
C ILE A 140 -10.64 6.40 11.74
N ILE A 141 -9.72 6.28 12.71
CA ILE A 141 -8.87 5.08 12.87
C ILE A 141 -9.73 3.83 13.04
N LYS A 142 -10.77 3.88 13.88
CA LYS A 142 -11.70 2.76 14.07
C LYS A 142 -12.39 2.36 12.76
N THR A 143 -12.84 3.35 11.99
CA THR A 143 -13.42 3.11 10.65
C THR A 143 -12.42 2.46 9.72
N ARG A 144 -11.19 2.96 9.65
CA ARG A 144 -10.10 2.41 8.82
C ARG A 144 -9.76 0.97 9.22
N MET A 145 -9.69 0.66 10.52
CA MET A 145 -9.45 -0.70 11.00
C MET A 145 -10.60 -1.64 10.63
N THR A 146 -11.84 -1.19 10.79
CA THR A 146 -13.02 -1.97 10.39
C THR A 146 -12.98 -2.29 8.89
N LYS A 147 -12.70 -1.30 8.05
CA LYS A 147 -12.56 -1.49 6.60
C LYS A 147 -11.40 -2.41 6.26
N TYR A 148 -10.25 -2.23 6.89
CA TYR A 148 -9.12 -3.13 6.71
C TYR A 148 -9.47 -4.58 7.02
N LEU A 149 -10.10 -4.86 8.16
CA LEU A 149 -10.46 -6.22 8.57
C LEU A 149 -11.48 -6.85 7.62
N LYS A 150 -12.45 -6.06 7.15
CA LYS A 150 -13.56 -6.54 6.30
C LYS A 150 -13.16 -6.69 4.83
N GLU A 151 -12.44 -5.71 4.29
CA GLU A 151 -12.21 -5.59 2.84
C GLU A 151 -10.78 -6.05 2.44
N THR A 152 -9.76 -5.64 3.23
CA THR A 152 -8.35 -5.80 2.83
C THR A 152 -7.73 -7.09 3.35
N LYS A 153 -7.94 -7.41 4.62
CA LYS A 153 -7.36 -8.62 5.23
C LYS A 153 -7.73 -9.92 4.49
N PRO A 154 -8.94 -10.08 3.93
CA PRO A 154 -9.30 -11.27 3.14
C PRO A 154 -8.42 -11.48 1.90
N LEU A 155 -7.83 -10.40 1.32
CA LEU A 155 -6.94 -10.51 0.17
C LEU A 155 -5.67 -11.32 0.48
N PHE A 156 -5.23 -11.34 1.73
CA PHE A 156 -3.99 -12.01 2.13
C PHE A 156 -4.07 -13.52 1.93
N LYS A 157 -5.25 -14.10 2.13
CA LYS A 157 -5.48 -15.53 1.84
C LYS A 157 -5.27 -15.82 0.35
N TYR A 158 -5.79 -14.95 -0.51
CA TYR A 158 -5.59 -15.07 -1.95
C TYR A 158 -4.12 -14.93 -2.33
N PHE A 159 -3.46 -13.86 -1.89
CA PHE A 159 -2.06 -13.61 -2.21
C PHE A 159 -1.14 -14.73 -1.73
N ARG A 160 -1.33 -15.20 -0.51
CA ARG A 160 -0.57 -16.31 0.06
C ARG A 160 -0.75 -17.62 -0.74
N SER A 161 -1.96 -17.86 -1.25
CA SER A 161 -2.26 -19.06 -2.04
C SER A 161 -1.74 -18.96 -3.48
N LYS A 162 -1.86 -17.78 -4.11
CA LYS A 162 -1.49 -17.58 -5.53
C LYS A 162 0.02 -17.34 -5.70
N TYR A 163 0.66 -16.70 -4.71
CA TYR A 163 2.07 -16.29 -4.73
C TYR A 163 2.83 -16.84 -3.51
N PRO A 164 2.87 -18.19 -3.30
CA PRO A 164 3.43 -18.78 -2.08
C PRO A 164 4.90 -18.48 -1.87
N ASN A 165 5.68 -18.31 -2.95
CA ASN A 165 7.11 -18.04 -2.92
C ASN A 165 7.42 -16.53 -2.83
N ASP A 166 6.46 -15.67 -3.17
CA ASP A 166 6.64 -14.22 -3.24
C ASP A 166 5.87 -13.47 -2.16
N TYR A 167 5.04 -14.17 -1.38
CA TYR A 167 4.32 -13.60 -0.25
C TYR A 167 5.10 -13.74 1.05
N HIS A 168 5.61 -12.65 1.57
CA HIS A 168 6.43 -12.61 2.77
C HIS A 168 5.75 -11.83 3.90
N ILE A 169 5.80 -12.40 5.10
CA ILE A 169 5.34 -11.72 6.32
C ILE A 169 6.58 -11.17 7.02
N VAL A 170 6.59 -9.87 7.27
CA VAL A 170 7.66 -9.17 7.97
C VAL A 170 7.10 -8.62 9.28
N ASP A 171 7.83 -8.82 10.37
CA ASP A 171 7.44 -8.30 11.68
C ASP A 171 7.61 -6.77 11.71
N GLY A 172 6.49 -6.07 11.71
CA GLY A 172 6.41 -4.63 11.80
C GLY A 172 6.58 -4.06 13.20
N ASN A 173 6.71 -4.89 14.25
CA ASN A 173 6.91 -4.43 15.63
C ASN A 173 8.35 -3.93 15.89
N GLN A 174 9.26 -4.22 14.98
CA GLN A 174 10.67 -3.88 15.08
C GLN A 174 10.96 -2.39 14.82
N TYR A 175 12.22 -1.98 15.02
CA TYR A 175 12.75 -0.69 14.58
C TYR A 175 12.76 -0.59 13.05
N ILE A 176 12.68 0.63 12.53
CA ILE A 176 12.60 0.90 11.09
C ILE A 176 13.73 0.22 10.32
N GLU A 177 14.95 0.30 10.83
CA GLU A 177 16.17 -0.25 10.22
C GLU A 177 16.11 -1.78 10.11
N ASN A 178 15.64 -2.46 11.17
CA ASN A 178 15.54 -3.92 11.18
C ASN A 178 14.50 -4.43 10.18
N ILE A 179 13.34 -3.75 10.12
CA ILE A 179 12.29 -4.05 9.12
C ILE A 179 12.85 -3.87 7.72
N GLN A 180 13.62 -2.79 7.50
CA GLN A 180 14.24 -2.51 6.21
C GLN A 180 15.23 -3.62 5.81
N ASP A 181 16.08 -4.06 6.74
CA ASP A 181 17.06 -5.12 6.51
C ASP A 181 16.38 -6.46 6.19
N ASP A 182 15.30 -6.79 6.88
CA ASP A 182 14.54 -8.01 6.61
C ASP A 182 13.88 -7.96 5.21
N ILE A 183 13.34 -6.81 4.81
CA ILE A 183 12.81 -6.65 3.45
C ILE A 183 13.92 -6.77 2.41
N PHE A 184 15.10 -6.20 2.66
CA PHE A 184 16.22 -6.32 1.72
C PHE A 184 16.73 -7.76 1.57
N LYS A 185 16.75 -8.55 2.65
CA LYS A 185 17.07 -9.99 2.55
C LYS A 185 16.08 -10.72 1.62
N ILE A 186 14.79 -10.39 1.73
CA ILE A 186 13.75 -10.95 0.86
C ILE A 186 14.00 -10.58 -0.61
N LEU A 187 14.33 -9.31 -0.89
CA LEU A 187 14.53 -8.83 -2.25
C LEU A 187 15.82 -9.38 -2.91
N LYS A 188 16.87 -9.62 -2.13
CA LYS A 188 18.15 -10.14 -2.62
C LYS A 188 18.14 -11.65 -2.89
N ASN A 189 17.25 -12.40 -2.25
CA ASN A 189 17.19 -13.86 -2.44
C ASN A 189 16.78 -14.27 -3.86
N ASP A 190 16.23 -13.36 -4.68
CA ASP A 190 15.93 -13.62 -6.09
C ASP A 190 17.16 -13.50 -7.00
N ASP A 191 18.20 -12.72 -6.59
CA ASP A 191 19.45 -12.58 -7.35
C ASP A 191 20.38 -13.80 -7.18
N LEU A 192 20.01 -14.77 -6.33
CA LEU A 192 20.80 -15.96 -6.00
C LEU A 192 20.22 -17.28 -6.56
N GLN A 193 19.13 -17.22 -7.36
CA GLN A 193 18.68 -18.39 -8.11
C GLN A 193 19.30 -18.37 -9.51
N PRO A 194 20.07 -19.42 -9.86
CA PRO A 194 20.76 -19.53 -11.15
C PRO A 194 19.79 -19.68 -12.32
#